data_dded979d18effdbd559d5ebaa043306a
#
_entry.id   dded979d18effdbd559d5ebaa043306a
#
_cell.length_a   1.000
_cell.length_b   1.000
_cell.length_c   1.000
_cell.angle_alpha   90.00
_cell.angle_beta   90.00
_cell.angle_gamma   90.00
#
_symmetry.space_group_name_H-M   'P 1'
#
loop_
_entity.id
_entity.type
_entity.pdbx_description
1 polymer ?
#
loop_
_entity_poly.entity_id
_entity_poly.type
_entity_poly.pdbx_seq_one_letter_code
_entity_poly.pdbx_strand_id
1 'polypeptide(L)'
;MHKLCVISLTIVVATFSNGACAAEVQIARTMYDKGTYYLLDKKTNGSITTTLHKRVGVNETGFSKTEINCKSMQYRDMGYSEAGPGKISGSPGRWTDLVSGSSKSDLVKFACSRKP
;
A
#
# COMPACT_ATOMS: atom_id res chain seq x y z
N MET A 1 -10.94 -1.72 -9.57
CA MET A 1 -10.65 -1.24 -9.55
C MET A 1 -10.36 -0.40 -9.89
N HIS A 2 -10.19 -0.38 -10.02
CA HIS A 2 -9.86 0.25 -10.21
C HIS A 2 -9.50 0.96 -10.79
N LYS A 3 -9.20 1.05 -11.15
CA LYS A 3 -8.71 1.51 -11.53
C LYS A 3 -8.81 2.36 -12.25
N LEU A 4 -9.08 2.50 -12.61
CA LEU A 4 -9.10 3.22 -13.41
C LEU A 4 -8.99 4.53 -13.36
N CYS A 5 -8.28 4.85 -12.98
CA CYS A 5 -7.93 6.17 -12.87
C CYS A 5 -7.54 6.73 -14.12
N VAL A 6 -7.92 6.17 -15.00
CA VAL A 6 -7.50 6.65 -16.14
C VAL A 6 -8.15 7.70 -16.70
N ILE A 7 -8.41 8.14 -16.97
CA ILE A 7 -8.99 8.86 -17.45
C ILE A 7 -8.86 9.68 -18.21
N SER A 8 -8.82 9.60 -18.73
CA SER A 8 -8.69 10.16 -19.36
C SER A 8 -8.93 11.18 -19.76
N LEU A 9 -8.90 11.34 -20.24
CA LEU A 9 -8.94 12.15 -20.65
C LEU A 9 -9.74 12.98 -20.96
N THR A 10 -10.09 13.15 -21.15
CA THR A 10 -10.67 13.81 -21.47
C THR A 10 -11.32 14.73 -21.11
N ILE A 11 -11.60 15.01 -21.07
CA ILE A 11 -12.15 15.74 -20.81
C ILE A 11 -12.38 16.53 -20.09
N VAL A 12 -12.42 16.81 -19.96
CA VAL A 12 -12.59 17.50 -19.37
C VAL A 12 -13.00 18.05 -18.51
N VAL A 13 -13.18 18.17 -18.35
CA VAL A 13 -13.57 18.68 -17.58
C VAL A 13 -13.47 18.92 -16.53
N ALA A 14 -13.25 18.93 -16.35
CA ALA A 14 -13.02 19.12 -15.44
C ALA A 14 -13.36 19.22 -14.32
N THR A 15 -13.45 19.12 -13.93
CA THR A 15 -13.70 19.28 -12.87
C THR A 15 -13.66 18.57 -11.90
N PHE A 16 -13.33 17.99 -11.69
CA PHE A 16 -13.26 17.35 -10.70
C PHE A 16 -12.75 16.82 -10.25
N SER A 17 -12.46 16.35 -10.19
CA SER A 17 -12.15 15.75 -9.75
C SER A 17 -11.76 15.37 -8.92
N ASN A 18 -11.53 15.12 -8.59
CA ASN A 18 -11.04 14.88 -7.68
C ASN A 18 -10.76 13.88 -7.25
N GLY A 19 -10.07 13.74 -7.18
CA GLY A 19 -9.20 12.79 -6.64
C GLY A 19 -9.87 11.54 -6.53
N ALA A 20 -10.54 11.25 -7.43
CA ALA A 20 -11.31 10.06 -7.35
C ALA A 20 -10.44 8.85 -7.26
N CYS A 21 -9.22 8.90 -7.75
CA CYS A 21 -8.42 7.73 -7.62
C CYS A 21 -6.97 8.10 -7.38
N ALA A 22 -6.39 7.34 -6.47
CA ALA A 22 -4.99 7.50 -6.15
C ALA A 22 -4.16 6.70 -7.14
N ALA A 23 -3.08 7.27 -7.57
CA ALA A 23 -2.17 6.56 -8.44
C ALA A 23 -1.48 5.46 -7.65
N GLU A 24 -1.26 4.33 -8.28
CA GLU A 24 -0.41 3.29 -7.72
C GLU A 24 1.02 3.77 -7.77
N VAL A 25 1.73 3.63 -6.66
CA VAL A 25 3.11 4.05 -6.58
C VAL A 25 3.97 2.83 -6.30
N GLN A 26 4.90 2.54 -7.19
CA GLN A 26 5.73 1.37 -7.03
C GLN A 26 6.68 1.57 -5.87
N ILE A 27 6.79 0.53 -5.05
CA ILE A 27 7.68 0.51 -3.90
C ILE A 27 8.96 -0.19 -4.31
N ALA A 28 10.08 0.53 -4.23
CA ALA A 28 11.37 -0.05 -4.56
C ALA A 28 11.73 -1.12 -3.55
N ARG A 29 12.31 -2.21 -4.03
CA ARG A 29 12.71 -3.31 -3.17
C ARG A 29 14.21 -3.27 -2.93
N THR A 30 14.58 -3.46 -1.67
CA THR A 30 15.98 -3.57 -1.27
C THR A 30 16.56 -4.88 -1.77
N MET A 31 15.79 -5.95 -1.64
CA MET A 31 16.21 -7.26 -2.11
C MET A 31 15.17 -7.79 -3.08
N TYR A 32 15.65 -8.30 -4.20
CA TYR A 32 14.76 -8.79 -5.24
C TYR A 32 14.05 -10.07 -4.79
N ASP A 33 12.76 -10.10 -4.98
CA ASP A 33 12.02 -11.34 -5.07
C ASP A 33 11.23 -11.27 -6.37
N LYS A 34 10.43 -12.21 -6.70
CA LYS A 34 9.77 -12.19 -8.01
C LYS A 34 8.50 -11.37 -8.04
N GLY A 35 8.24 -10.61 -6.99
CA GLY A 35 7.07 -9.78 -6.92
C GLY A 35 7.39 -8.32 -7.16
N THR A 36 6.39 -7.58 -7.63
CA THR A 36 6.44 -6.14 -7.74
C THR A 36 5.42 -5.57 -6.77
N TYR A 37 5.80 -4.53 -6.05
CA TYR A 37 5.00 -4.01 -4.94
C TYR A 37 4.56 -2.59 -5.23
N TYR A 38 3.30 -2.28 -4.89
CA TYR A 38 2.72 -0.97 -5.13
C TYR A 38 1.96 -0.51 -3.90
N LEU A 39 2.14 0.76 -3.56
CA LEU A 39 1.30 1.40 -2.55
C LEU A 39 0.06 1.92 -3.25
N LEU A 40 -1.12 1.52 -2.76
CA LEU A 40 -2.39 1.91 -3.35
C LEU A 40 -3.04 3.05 -2.58
N ASP A 41 -2.88 3.07 -1.27
CA ASP A 41 -3.50 4.07 -0.43
C ASP A 41 -2.72 4.20 0.86
N LYS A 42 -2.78 5.40 1.43
CA LYS A 42 -2.09 5.69 2.66
C LYS A 42 -2.88 6.74 3.43
N LYS A 43 -3.17 6.45 4.69
CA LYS A 43 -3.84 7.40 5.58
C LYS A 43 -3.06 7.50 6.87
N THR A 44 -2.78 8.71 7.29
CA THR A 44 -2.02 8.94 8.51
C THR A 44 -2.92 9.58 9.56
N ASN A 45 -2.88 9.04 10.76
CA ASN A 45 -3.63 9.56 11.90
C ASN A 45 -2.68 9.52 13.09
N GLY A 46 -2.12 10.69 13.43
CA GLY A 46 -1.09 10.76 14.44
C GLY A 46 0.17 10.06 13.98
N SER A 47 0.68 9.16 14.80
CA SER A 47 1.89 8.41 14.46
C SER A 47 1.58 7.11 13.73
N ILE A 48 0.30 6.80 13.50
CA ILE A 48 -0.11 5.56 12.85
C ILE A 48 -0.49 5.86 11.42
N THR A 49 0.12 5.13 10.51
CA THR A 49 -0.20 5.21 9.08
C THR A 49 -0.77 3.86 8.66
N THR A 50 -1.95 3.90 8.05
CA THR A 50 -2.58 2.71 7.50
C THR A 50 -2.31 2.69 6.01
N THR A 51 -1.80 1.57 5.51
CA THR A 51 -1.50 1.42 4.09
C THR A 51 -2.31 0.28 3.50
N LEU A 52 -2.67 0.48 2.23
CA LEU A 52 -3.17 -0.58 1.38
C LEU A 52 -2.13 -0.78 0.30
N HIS A 53 -1.62 -1.99 0.15
CA HIS A 53 -0.61 -2.24 -0.85
C HIS A 53 -0.87 -3.56 -1.56
N LYS A 54 -0.24 -3.70 -2.71
CA LYS A 54 -0.46 -4.82 -3.60
C LYS A 54 0.88 -5.42 -3.98
N ARG A 55 0.93 -6.75 -4.02
CA ARG A 55 2.07 -7.47 -4.57
C ARG A 55 1.61 -8.22 -5.80
N VAL A 56 2.26 -7.94 -6.92
CA VAL A 56 2.01 -8.68 -8.16
C VAL A 56 3.09 -9.74 -8.26
N GLY A 57 2.72 -10.99 -8.05
CA GLY A 57 3.63 -12.11 -8.15
C GLY A 57 3.60 -12.73 -9.53
N VAL A 58 4.24 -13.87 -9.64
CA VAL A 58 4.33 -14.57 -10.93
C VAL A 58 2.96 -15.08 -11.36
N ASN A 59 2.20 -15.62 -10.41
CA ASN A 59 0.91 -16.25 -10.73
C ASN A 59 -0.27 -15.64 -10.02
N GLU A 60 -0.06 -14.76 -9.07
CA GLU A 60 -1.16 -14.19 -8.30
C GLU A 60 -0.86 -12.77 -7.88
N THR A 61 -1.91 -12.04 -7.57
CA THR A 61 -1.79 -10.70 -7.00
C THR A 61 -2.46 -10.72 -5.64
N GLY A 62 -1.77 -10.19 -4.64
CA GLY A 62 -2.30 -10.11 -3.29
C GLY A 62 -2.41 -8.68 -2.83
N PHE A 63 -3.41 -8.42 -1.99
CA PHE A 63 -3.67 -7.09 -1.43
C PHE A 63 -3.59 -7.20 0.08
N SER A 64 -2.87 -6.28 0.69
CA SER A 64 -2.64 -6.30 2.12
C SER A 64 -2.93 -4.94 2.72
N LYS A 65 -3.46 -4.99 3.94
CA LYS A 65 -3.65 -3.80 4.74
C LYS A 65 -2.71 -3.89 5.93
N THR A 66 -1.95 -2.84 6.15
CA THR A 66 -0.91 -2.83 7.18
C THR A 66 -0.98 -1.52 7.94
N GLU A 67 -0.91 -1.59 9.27
CA GLU A 67 -0.72 -0.40 10.08
C GLU A 67 0.75 -0.24 10.40
N ILE A 68 1.21 1.00 10.35
CA ILE A 68 2.61 1.33 10.54
C ILE A 68 2.72 2.40 11.61
N ASN A 69 3.61 2.19 12.56
CA ASN A 69 3.98 3.23 13.51
C ASN A 69 5.30 3.81 13.05
N CYS A 70 5.25 4.99 12.41
CA CYS A 70 6.45 5.61 11.88
C CYS A 70 7.38 6.13 12.97
N LYS A 71 6.86 6.31 14.18
CA LYS A 71 7.70 6.76 15.29
C LYS A 71 8.57 5.64 15.81
N SER A 72 8.00 4.45 15.98
CA SER A 72 8.75 3.29 16.46
C SER A 72 9.33 2.46 15.33
N MET A 73 8.91 2.74 14.08
CA MET A 73 9.31 1.97 12.90
C MET A 73 8.94 0.51 13.06
N GLN A 74 7.67 0.30 13.41
CA GLN A 74 7.10 -1.04 13.53
C GLN A 74 5.83 -1.11 12.70
N TYR A 75 5.41 -2.31 12.41
CA TYR A 75 4.18 -2.53 11.66
C TYR A 75 3.38 -3.67 12.27
N ARG A 76 2.11 -3.74 11.88
CA ARG A 76 1.30 -4.94 12.13
C ARG A 76 0.37 -5.17 10.95
N ASP A 77 0.14 -6.45 10.66
CA ASP A 77 -0.73 -6.83 9.57
C ASP A 77 -2.18 -6.69 10.00
N MET A 78 -3.01 -6.19 9.10
CA MET A 78 -4.43 -5.98 9.37
C MET A 78 -5.32 -6.87 8.51
N GLY A 79 -4.75 -7.53 7.50
CA GLY A 79 -5.53 -8.42 6.66
C GLY A 79 -4.93 -8.56 5.27
N TYR A 80 -5.47 -9.54 4.55
CA TYR A 80 -4.94 -9.92 3.25
C TYR A 80 -6.06 -10.50 2.39
N SER A 81 -5.95 -10.35 1.08
CA SER A 81 -6.88 -10.99 0.15
C SER A 81 -6.24 -11.09 -1.22
N GLU A 82 -6.49 -12.19 -1.91
CA GLU A 82 -6.17 -12.32 -3.33
C GLU A 82 -7.38 -12.02 -4.20
N ALA A 83 -8.53 -11.80 -3.59
CA ALA A 83 -9.76 -11.53 -4.34
C ALA A 83 -9.95 -10.05 -4.66
N GLY A 84 -9.16 -9.17 -4.05
CA GLY A 84 -9.24 -7.75 -4.34
C GLY A 84 -9.13 -6.93 -3.07
N PRO A 85 -8.87 -5.62 -3.22
CA PRO A 85 -8.67 -4.76 -2.05
C PRO A 85 -9.91 -4.59 -1.21
N GLY A 86 -11.09 -4.75 -1.79
CA GLY A 86 -12.34 -4.67 -1.04
C GLY A 86 -12.71 -5.94 -0.31
N LYS A 87 -11.91 -6.99 -0.46
CA LYS A 87 -12.19 -8.28 0.16
C LYS A 87 -11.22 -8.61 1.27
N ILE A 88 -10.40 -7.66 1.67
CA ILE A 88 -9.42 -7.90 2.72
C ILE A 88 -10.14 -8.14 4.04
N SER A 89 -9.73 -9.19 4.73
CA SER A 89 -10.26 -9.53 6.04
C SER A 89 -9.12 -10.04 6.91
N GLY A 90 -9.33 -9.95 8.20
CA GLY A 90 -8.34 -10.41 9.15
C GLY A 90 -8.45 -9.64 10.44
N SER A 91 -7.68 -10.05 11.42
CA SER A 91 -7.58 -9.37 12.71
C SER A 91 -6.23 -8.71 12.82
N PRO A 92 -6.11 -7.62 13.60
CA PRO A 92 -4.81 -6.98 13.77
C PRO A 92 -3.80 -7.96 14.34
N GLY A 93 -2.64 -7.99 13.71
CA GLY A 93 -1.52 -8.77 14.20
C GLY A 93 -0.78 -8.06 15.31
N ARG A 94 0.35 -8.60 15.67
CA ARG A 94 1.21 -8.01 16.69
C ARG A 94 2.10 -6.96 16.05
N TRP A 95 2.40 -5.91 16.82
CA TRP A 95 3.41 -4.96 16.38
C TRP A 95 4.74 -5.67 16.26
N THR A 96 5.38 -5.48 15.13
CA THR A 96 6.52 -6.28 14.72
C THR A 96 7.65 -5.37 14.28
N ASP A 97 8.87 -5.74 14.66
CA ASP A 97 10.05 -5.01 14.23
C ASP A 97 10.36 -5.30 12.76
N LEU A 98 11.03 -4.35 12.13
CA LEU A 98 11.42 -4.52 10.74
C LEU A 98 12.55 -5.53 10.62
N VAL A 99 12.47 -6.34 9.58
CA VAL A 99 13.56 -7.23 9.20
C VAL A 99 14.17 -6.64 7.93
N SER A 100 15.44 -6.28 8.01
CA SER A 100 16.13 -5.62 6.90
C SER A 100 16.01 -6.44 5.62
N GLY A 101 15.68 -5.78 4.52
CA GLY A 101 15.53 -6.43 3.24
C GLY A 101 14.16 -7.05 3.00
N SER A 102 13.31 -7.13 4.01
CA SER A 102 11.98 -7.69 3.83
C SER A 102 11.06 -6.70 3.10
N SER A 103 10.01 -7.22 2.51
CA SER A 103 9.04 -6.36 1.83
C SER A 103 8.34 -5.41 2.81
N LYS A 104 8.11 -5.85 4.04
CA LYS A 104 7.51 -4.99 5.05
C LYS A 104 8.46 -3.87 5.46
N SER A 105 9.75 -4.15 5.56
CA SER A 105 10.73 -3.12 5.85
C SER A 105 10.73 -2.06 4.74
N ASP A 106 10.71 -2.50 3.49
CA ASP A 106 10.66 -1.57 2.37
C ASP A 106 9.38 -0.75 2.37
N LEU A 107 8.24 -1.38 2.67
CA LEU A 107 6.97 -0.68 2.75
C LEU A 107 6.99 0.40 3.84
N VAL A 108 7.47 0.04 5.03
CA VAL A 108 7.50 0.98 6.16
C VAL A 108 8.38 2.16 5.84
N LYS A 109 9.58 1.91 5.33
CA LYS A 109 10.50 3.00 5.00
C LYS A 109 9.93 3.89 3.90
N PHE A 110 9.28 3.27 2.91
CA PHE A 110 8.67 4.03 1.84
C PHE A 110 7.53 4.91 2.36
N ALA A 111 6.63 4.32 3.14
CA ALA A 111 5.46 5.03 3.63
C ALA A 111 5.83 6.13 4.63
N CYS A 112 6.83 5.88 5.46
CA CYS A 112 7.20 6.83 6.52
C CYS A 112 8.10 7.95 6.01
N SER A 113 8.77 7.76 4.90
CA SER A 113 9.70 8.77 4.38
C SER A 113 9.03 9.78 3.44
N ARG A 114 7.83 9.48 2.96
CA ARG A 114 7.16 10.33 2.00
C ARG A 114 6.21 11.28 2.71
N LYS A 115 6.25 12.54 2.30
CA LYS A 115 5.32 13.51 2.84
C LYS A 115 3.92 13.27 2.26
N PRO A 116 2.89 13.61 3.02
CA PRO A 116 1.54 13.51 2.52
C PRO A 116 1.30 14.39 1.29
#